data_87296bc4c83149bc8894bcbaffb60007
#
_entry.id   87296bc4c83149bc8894bcbaffb60007
#
_cell.length_a   1.000
_cell.length_b   1.000
_cell.length_c   1.000
_cell.angle_alpha   90.00
_cell.angle_beta   90.00
_cell.angle_gamma   90.00
#
_symmetry.space_group_name_H-M   'P 1'
#
loop_
_entity.id
_entity.type
_entity.pdbx_description
1 polymer ?
#
loop_
_entity_poly.entity_id
_entity_poly.type
_entity_poly.pdbx_seq_one_letter_code
_entity_poly.pdbx_strand_id
1 'polypeptide(L)'
;MRITHISDTHNHHNKLQEDLPGGDLLIHSGDLSSIGRKSEVERFIKWFNKIDNYTYKVFIAGNHDLSFQSETLQRRKAEWFDGLKEYDTPADEAKPQWLCELLEVGLEGGVFYLENESITIDGVKIWGSPCSPTFGRDWAFNVNRGADSIQLWNQIPEDTDIVITHGPMYGALDTAYNSGLPVGCEDLYNRLQVIKPHLHFCGHVHEGYGYKQIGDMYSFNGASVSLEYQYRNKPISFDYNFETKEINFLM
;
A
#
# COMPACT_ATOMS: atom_id res chain seq x y z
N MET A 1 -9.79 -6.11 17.14
CA MET A 1 -9.27 -4.89 16.50
C MET A 1 -10.17 -4.50 15.36
N ARG A 2 -10.61 -3.23 15.32
CA ARG A 2 -11.38 -2.68 14.18
C ARG A 2 -10.41 -2.13 13.13
N ILE A 3 -10.47 -2.68 11.93
CA ILE A 3 -9.56 -2.35 10.83
C ILE A 3 -10.35 -1.77 9.67
N THR A 4 -9.85 -0.69 9.09
CA THR A 4 -10.35 -0.13 7.83
C THR A 4 -9.23 -0.14 6.80
N HIS A 5 -9.52 -0.61 5.61
CA HIS A 5 -8.59 -0.69 4.50
C HIS A 5 -9.03 0.16 3.31
N ILE A 6 -8.10 0.93 2.79
CA ILE A 6 -8.19 1.73 1.56
C ILE A 6 -6.90 1.59 0.76
N SER A 7 -6.95 1.82 -0.53
CA SER A 7 -5.81 1.86 -1.45
C SER A 7 -6.13 2.69 -2.69
N ASP A 8 -5.13 2.98 -3.50
CA ASP A 8 -5.29 3.57 -4.83
C ASP A 8 -6.22 4.78 -4.79
N THR A 9 -5.90 5.72 -3.91
CA THR A 9 -6.72 6.94 -3.76
C THR A 9 -6.43 8.00 -4.82
N HIS A 10 -5.27 7.96 -5.48
CA HIS A 10 -4.88 8.84 -6.59
C HIS A 10 -5.38 10.27 -6.43
N ASN A 11 -5.06 10.91 -5.29
CA ASN A 11 -5.52 12.25 -4.89
C ASN A 11 -7.02 12.40 -4.56
N HIS A 12 -7.80 11.32 -4.59
CA HIS A 12 -9.23 11.37 -4.21
C HIS A 12 -9.49 11.12 -2.72
N HIS A 13 -8.44 11.01 -1.89
CA HIS A 13 -8.53 10.69 -0.45
C HIS A 13 -9.53 11.57 0.32
N ASN A 14 -9.71 12.84 -0.03
CA ASN A 14 -10.70 13.71 0.61
C ASN A 14 -12.16 13.23 0.44
N LYS A 15 -12.46 12.46 -0.62
CA LYS A 15 -13.81 11.92 -0.86
C LYS A 15 -14.15 10.76 0.06
N LEU A 16 -13.14 10.12 0.65
CA LEU A 16 -13.30 9.00 1.58
C LEU A 16 -13.68 9.45 3.00
N GLN A 17 -13.49 10.73 3.34
CA GLN A 17 -13.60 11.23 4.71
C GLN A 17 -14.93 10.88 5.40
N GLU A 18 -16.03 10.99 4.66
CA GLU A 18 -17.38 10.71 5.19
C GLU A 18 -17.68 9.20 5.29
N ASP A 19 -16.93 8.38 4.55
CA ASP A 19 -17.09 6.92 4.51
C ASP A 19 -16.17 6.18 5.51
N LEU A 20 -15.31 6.89 6.26
CA LEU A 20 -14.40 6.32 7.25
C LEU A 20 -15.11 6.13 8.59
N PRO A 21 -15.41 4.88 9.02
CA PRO A 21 -16.21 4.64 10.22
C PRO A 21 -15.46 4.87 11.54
N GLY A 22 -14.13 5.01 11.47
CA GLY A 22 -13.27 5.02 12.66
C GLY A 22 -12.95 3.61 13.18
N GLY A 23 -11.96 3.52 14.05
CA GLY A 23 -11.52 2.24 14.60
C GLY A 23 -10.14 2.26 15.22
N ASP A 24 -9.54 1.09 15.33
CA ASP A 24 -8.21 0.96 15.91
C ASP A 24 -7.11 1.22 14.87
N LEU A 25 -7.28 0.71 13.63
CA LEU A 25 -6.26 0.74 12.58
C LEU A 25 -6.85 1.12 11.22
N LEU A 26 -6.29 2.17 10.60
CA LEU A 26 -6.51 2.52 9.20
C LEU A 26 -5.29 2.12 8.37
N ILE A 27 -5.49 1.36 7.31
CA ILE A 27 -4.44 0.90 6.39
C ILE A 27 -4.66 1.54 5.01
N HIS A 28 -3.58 2.11 4.44
CA HIS A 28 -3.53 2.54 3.03
C HIS A 28 -2.43 1.77 2.29
N SER A 29 -2.80 0.93 1.33
CA SER A 29 -1.87 0.02 0.65
C SER A 29 -1.31 0.55 -0.68
N GLY A 30 -0.99 1.86 -0.74
CA GLY A 30 -0.23 2.47 -1.82
C GLY A 30 -1.06 3.21 -2.87
N ASP A 31 -0.37 3.86 -3.81
CA ASP A 31 -0.94 4.74 -4.83
C ASP A 31 -1.78 5.88 -4.23
N LEU A 32 -1.15 6.61 -3.31
CA LEU A 32 -1.73 7.77 -2.64
C LEU A 32 -1.84 8.99 -3.57
N SER A 33 -0.97 9.06 -4.58
CA SER A 33 -0.81 10.16 -5.53
C SER A 33 -1.02 9.73 -6.98
N SER A 34 -1.02 10.67 -7.91
CA SER A 34 -1.06 10.37 -9.35
C SER A 34 0.33 10.04 -9.91
N ILE A 35 1.37 10.78 -9.49
CA ILE A 35 2.77 10.58 -9.93
C ILE A 35 3.79 10.93 -8.85
N GLY A 36 3.41 11.05 -7.59
CA GLY A 36 4.32 11.35 -6.49
C GLY A 36 4.81 12.80 -6.44
N ARG A 37 4.05 13.78 -6.93
CA ARG A 37 4.44 15.19 -6.77
C ARG A 37 4.45 15.60 -5.30
N LYS A 38 5.40 16.45 -4.93
CA LYS A 38 5.51 16.98 -3.56
C LYS A 38 4.17 17.46 -3.02
N SER A 39 3.46 18.28 -3.80
CA SER A 39 2.14 18.81 -3.42
C SER A 39 1.05 17.74 -3.28
N GLU A 40 1.16 16.60 -3.98
CA GLU A 40 0.24 15.47 -3.86
C GLU A 40 0.50 14.71 -2.56
N VAL A 41 1.78 14.40 -2.29
CA VAL A 41 2.20 13.69 -1.09
C VAL A 41 1.93 14.51 0.17
N GLU A 42 2.28 15.81 0.17
CA GLU A 42 1.98 16.72 1.30
C GLU A 42 0.48 16.80 1.61
N ARG A 43 -0.38 16.85 0.56
CA ARG A 43 -1.83 16.83 0.77
C ARG A 43 -2.32 15.53 1.39
N PHE A 44 -1.79 14.40 0.93
CA PHE A 44 -2.13 13.10 1.50
C PHE A 44 -1.71 13.01 2.97
N ILE A 45 -0.46 13.31 3.30
CA ILE A 45 0.06 13.26 4.68
C ILE A 45 -0.75 14.21 5.59
N LYS A 46 -1.01 15.44 5.12
CA LYS A 46 -1.83 16.38 5.87
C LYS A 46 -3.26 15.89 6.12
N TRP A 47 -3.87 15.23 5.13
CA TRP A 47 -5.18 14.61 5.29
C TRP A 47 -5.10 13.41 6.25
N PHE A 48 -4.14 12.52 6.05
CA PHE A 48 -3.98 11.30 6.82
C PHE A 48 -3.70 11.59 8.30
N ASN A 49 -2.86 12.59 8.60
CA ASN A 49 -2.62 13.06 9.96
C ASN A 49 -3.90 13.58 10.64
N LYS A 50 -4.74 14.32 9.88
CA LYS A 50 -5.97 14.93 10.42
C LYS A 50 -7.09 13.94 10.74
N ILE A 51 -7.02 12.70 10.27
CA ILE A 51 -7.98 11.67 10.61
C ILE A 51 -7.76 11.31 12.09
N ASP A 52 -8.69 11.66 12.95
CA ASP A 52 -8.59 11.57 14.40
C ASP A 52 -9.44 10.45 15.03
N ASN A 53 -10.26 9.79 14.21
CA ASN A 53 -11.13 8.69 14.63
C ASN A 53 -10.49 7.30 14.50
N TYR A 54 -9.16 7.22 14.29
CA TYR A 54 -8.36 5.98 14.35
C TYR A 54 -7.18 6.17 15.29
N THR A 55 -6.91 5.12 16.10
CA THR A 55 -5.76 5.13 17.03
C THR A 55 -4.44 5.05 16.28
N TYR A 56 -4.39 4.18 15.26
CA TYR A 56 -3.21 3.95 14.44
C TYR A 56 -3.54 4.05 12.96
N LYS A 57 -2.60 4.54 12.19
CA LYS A 57 -2.70 4.69 10.74
C LYS A 57 -1.41 4.23 10.09
N VAL A 58 -1.49 3.25 9.20
CA VAL A 58 -0.32 2.69 8.51
C VAL A 58 -0.50 2.88 7.01
N PHE A 59 0.55 3.33 6.33
CA PHE A 59 0.53 3.39 4.88
C PHE A 59 1.83 2.91 4.27
N ILE A 60 1.75 2.46 3.04
CA ILE A 60 2.86 2.18 2.14
C ILE A 60 2.73 3.06 0.90
N ALA A 61 3.80 3.22 0.13
CA ALA A 61 3.74 3.79 -1.21
C ALA A 61 3.24 2.74 -2.22
N GLY A 62 2.95 3.17 -3.46
CA GLY A 62 2.65 2.32 -4.59
C GLY A 62 3.43 2.74 -5.84
N ASN A 63 3.12 2.15 -6.99
CA ASN A 63 3.88 2.39 -8.19
C ASN A 63 3.73 3.82 -8.76
N HIS A 64 2.63 4.50 -8.47
CA HIS A 64 2.42 5.89 -8.85
C HIS A 64 3.17 6.90 -7.94
N ASP A 65 3.65 6.47 -6.80
CA ASP A 65 4.30 7.35 -5.82
C ASP A 65 5.80 7.49 -6.12
N LEU A 66 6.13 8.04 -7.31
CA LEU A 66 7.48 8.02 -7.90
C LEU A 66 8.55 8.66 -7.01
N SER A 67 8.22 9.69 -6.23
CA SER A 67 9.19 10.36 -5.35
C SER A 67 9.65 9.48 -4.18
N PHE A 68 8.95 8.39 -3.90
CA PHE A 68 9.36 7.43 -2.88
C PHE A 68 10.47 6.48 -3.35
N GLN A 69 10.80 6.44 -4.66
CA GLN A 69 11.89 5.63 -5.21
C GLN A 69 12.78 6.46 -6.15
N SER A 70 13.96 6.81 -5.69
CA SER A 70 14.89 7.72 -6.37
C SER A 70 15.25 7.26 -7.78
N GLU A 71 15.53 5.98 -8.00
CA GLU A 71 15.91 5.45 -9.30
C GLU A 71 14.84 5.69 -10.37
N THR A 72 13.59 5.41 -10.05
CA THR A 72 12.47 5.66 -10.98
C THR A 72 12.20 7.14 -11.14
N LEU A 73 12.26 7.91 -10.05
CA LEU A 73 12.14 9.36 -10.08
C LEU A 73 13.16 9.98 -11.05
N GLN A 74 14.43 9.59 -10.99
CA GLN A 74 15.47 10.11 -11.88
C GLN A 74 15.24 9.73 -13.35
N ARG A 75 14.79 8.51 -13.64
CA ARG A 75 14.44 8.10 -15.02
C ARG A 75 13.28 8.91 -15.59
N ARG A 76 12.29 9.28 -14.78
CA ARG A 76 11.08 9.99 -15.20
C ARG A 76 11.15 11.51 -15.02
N LYS A 77 12.24 12.02 -14.42
CA LYS A 77 12.37 13.43 -14.06
C LYS A 77 12.18 14.36 -15.24
N ALA A 78 12.84 14.09 -16.37
CA ALA A 78 12.76 14.92 -17.57
C ALA A 78 11.35 15.03 -18.16
N GLU A 79 10.51 14.02 -17.94
CA GLU A 79 9.15 13.99 -18.48
C GLU A 79 8.13 14.66 -17.56
N TRP A 80 8.21 14.40 -16.25
CA TRP A 80 7.16 14.76 -15.31
C TRP A 80 7.56 15.81 -14.26
N PHE A 81 8.87 16.01 -14.07
CA PHE A 81 9.43 16.88 -13.02
C PHE A 81 10.50 17.86 -13.56
N ASP A 82 10.52 18.10 -14.89
CA ASP A 82 11.55 18.92 -15.52
C ASP A 82 11.60 20.34 -14.92
N GLY A 83 12.82 20.81 -14.64
CA GLY A 83 13.08 22.11 -14.03
C GLY A 83 12.71 22.25 -12.56
N LEU A 84 12.19 21.22 -11.91
CA LEU A 84 11.81 21.23 -10.50
C LEU A 84 12.97 20.75 -9.63
N LYS A 85 13.71 21.69 -9.02
CA LYS A 85 14.92 21.39 -8.24
C LYS A 85 14.68 20.57 -6.98
N GLU A 86 13.48 20.64 -6.42
CA GLU A 86 13.10 19.85 -5.24
C GLU A 86 13.10 18.33 -5.49
N TYR A 87 13.20 17.89 -6.76
CA TYR A 87 13.34 16.48 -7.15
C TYR A 87 14.79 16.12 -7.55
N ASP A 88 15.74 17.04 -7.35
CA ASP A 88 17.16 16.72 -7.48
C ASP A 88 17.56 15.90 -6.25
N THR A 89 17.78 14.60 -6.47
CA THR A 89 18.18 13.66 -5.42
C THR A 89 19.63 13.27 -5.66
N PRO A 90 20.53 13.43 -4.69
CA PRO A 90 21.88 12.88 -4.77
C PRO A 90 21.86 11.39 -5.11
N ALA A 91 22.89 10.91 -5.80
CA ALA A 91 22.94 9.53 -6.29
C ALA A 91 22.96 8.47 -5.18
N ASP A 92 23.35 8.87 -3.98
CA ASP A 92 23.42 8.05 -2.77
C ASP A 92 22.17 8.16 -1.87
N GLU A 93 21.21 9.01 -2.23
CA GLU A 93 19.97 9.17 -1.48
C GLU A 93 18.83 8.38 -2.14
N ALA A 94 18.07 7.63 -1.32
CA ALA A 94 16.94 6.83 -1.79
C ALA A 94 15.70 7.67 -2.13
N LYS A 95 15.57 8.87 -1.55
CA LYS A 95 14.41 9.78 -1.68
C LYS A 95 14.86 11.25 -1.70
N PRO A 96 14.06 12.16 -2.32
CA PRO A 96 14.29 13.61 -2.20
C PRO A 96 14.28 14.05 -0.73
N GLN A 97 15.14 15.00 -0.37
CA GLN A 97 15.28 15.48 1.00
C GLN A 97 13.94 15.93 1.63
N TRP A 98 13.10 16.65 0.87
CA TRP A 98 11.79 17.08 1.37
C TRP A 98 10.89 15.91 1.77
N LEU A 99 11.03 14.76 1.09
CA LEU A 99 10.25 13.57 1.42
C LEU A 99 10.81 12.88 2.67
N CYS A 100 12.12 12.80 2.81
CA CYS A 100 12.74 12.29 4.04
C CYS A 100 12.29 13.10 5.25
N GLU A 101 12.38 14.44 5.18
CA GLU A 101 11.91 15.34 6.23
C GLU A 101 10.42 15.15 6.54
N LEU A 102 9.59 14.98 5.51
CA LEU A 102 8.15 14.75 5.68
C LEU A 102 7.83 13.42 6.37
N LEU A 103 8.56 12.36 6.04
CA LEU A 103 8.38 11.04 6.66
C LEU A 103 8.95 10.97 8.08
N GLU A 104 10.03 11.70 8.38
CA GLU A 104 10.67 11.69 9.70
C GLU A 104 9.94 12.60 10.72
N VAL A 105 9.50 13.77 10.29
CA VAL A 105 8.99 14.83 11.17
C VAL A 105 7.53 15.18 10.88
N GLY A 106 7.07 14.95 9.66
CA GLY A 106 5.73 15.32 9.20
C GLY A 106 4.64 14.31 9.56
N LEU A 107 5.00 13.10 10.04
CA LEU A 107 4.03 12.11 10.52
C LEU A 107 3.70 12.37 11.98
N GLU A 108 2.40 12.53 12.28
CA GLU A 108 1.92 12.76 13.63
C GLU A 108 1.77 11.44 14.41
N GLY A 109 1.61 11.51 15.74
CA GLY A 109 1.54 10.32 16.60
C GLY A 109 0.52 9.28 16.12
N GLY A 110 0.95 8.03 16.04
CA GLY A 110 0.12 6.91 15.55
C GLY A 110 0.06 6.75 14.03
N VAL A 111 0.78 7.57 13.25
CA VAL A 111 0.92 7.42 11.79
C VAL A 111 2.28 6.82 11.44
N PHE A 112 2.29 5.78 10.60
CA PHE A 112 3.48 5.04 10.23
C PHE A 112 3.54 4.81 8.72
N TYR A 113 4.72 5.06 8.13
CA TYR A 113 5.08 4.65 6.78
C TYR A 113 5.93 3.39 6.84
N LEU A 114 5.62 2.39 6.01
CA LEU A 114 6.41 1.15 5.93
C LEU A 114 6.96 0.96 4.52
N GLU A 115 8.22 0.56 4.45
CA GLU A 115 8.91 0.20 3.20
C GLU A 115 9.87 -0.98 3.42
N ASN A 116 9.38 -2.19 3.16
CA ASN A 116 10.09 -3.46 3.38
C ASN A 116 10.51 -3.65 4.85
N GLU A 117 9.66 -3.25 5.75
CA GLU A 117 9.90 -3.31 7.19
C GLU A 117 8.64 -3.66 7.97
N SER A 118 8.80 -3.93 9.25
CA SER A 118 7.69 -4.26 10.14
C SER A 118 7.62 -3.37 11.36
N ILE A 119 6.38 -3.17 11.86
CA ILE A 119 6.10 -2.60 13.17
C ILE A 119 5.23 -3.54 13.97
N THR A 120 5.16 -3.34 15.28
CA THR A 120 4.21 -4.05 16.15
C THR A 120 3.28 -3.03 16.82
N ILE A 121 1.98 -3.20 16.64
CA ILE A 121 0.92 -2.35 17.19
C ILE A 121 0.03 -3.23 18.04
N ASP A 122 -0.07 -2.94 19.34
CA ASP A 122 -0.91 -3.69 20.30
C ASP A 122 -0.69 -5.22 20.24
N GLY A 123 0.54 -5.65 20.05
CA GLY A 123 0.93 -7.05 19.95
C GLY A 123 0.75 -7.68 18.56
N VAL A 124 0.19 -6.95 17.59
CA VAL A 124 0.00 -7.40 16.20
C VAL A 124 1.19 -6.94 15.35
N LYS A 125 1.90 -7.88 14.75
CA LYS A 125 3.03 -7.59 13.85
C LYS A 125 2.54 -7.33 12.43
N ILE A 126 2.86 -6.15 11.92
CA ILE A 126 2.49 -5.67 10.58
C ILE A 126 3.76 -5.49 9.75
N TRP A 127 3.83 -6.09 8.58
CA TRP A 127 4.91 -5.87 7.60
C TRP A 127 4.37 -5.18 6.36
N GLY A 128 5.09 -4.18 5.84
CA GLY A 128 4.66 -3.38 4.70
C GLY A 128 5.70 -3.25 3.59
N SER A 129 5.25 -3.34 2.32
CA SER A 129 6.09 -3.17 1.13
C SER A 129 5.34 -2.50 -0.02
N PRO A 130 5.91 -1.47 -0.67
CA PRO A 130 5.32 -0.82 -1.83
C PRO A 130 5.44 -1.63 -3.12
N CYS A 131 6.13 -2.77 -3.10
CA CYS A 131 6.52 -3.50 -4.29
C CYS A 131 5.35 -4.21 -4.99
N SER A 132 5.44 -4.24 -6.32
CA SER A 132 4.60 -5.03 -7.21
C SER A 132 5.44 -5.76 -8.26
N PRO A 133 4.95 -6.85 -8.87
CA PRO A 133 5.63 -7.46 -9.99
C PRO A 133 5.79 -6.48 -11.14
N THR A 134 6.94 -6.53 -11.83
CA THR A 134 7.22 -5.69 -12.99
C THR A 134 6.11 -5.83 -14.05
N PHE A 135 5.46 -4.72 -14.39
CA PHE A 135 4.41 -4.63 -15.42
C PHE A 135 4.65 -3.52 -16.44
N GLY A 136 5.57 -2.62 -16.18
CA GLY A 136 5.99 -1.53 -17.06
C GLY A 136 7.34 -0.99 -16.59
N ARG A 137 8.13 -0.40 -17.51
CA ARG A 137 9.52 -0.01 -17.19
C ARG A 137 9.64 1.25 -16.33
N ASP A 138 8.57 2.02 -16.25
CA ASP A 138 8.65 3.42 -15.81
C ASP A 138 7.86 3.71 -14.53
N TRP A 139 7.45 2.66 -13.83
CA TRP A 139 6.76 2.77 -12.56
C TRP A 139 7.67 2.44 -11.38
N ALA A 140 7.38 3.04 -10.22
CA ALA A 140 8.15 2.78 -9.01
C ALA A 140 7.89 1.36 -8.46
N PHE A 141 8.83 0.89 -7.65
CA PHE A 141 8.72 -0.34 -6.87
C PHE A 141 8.43 -1.62 -7.66
N ASN A 142 8.74 -1.60 -8.98
CA ASN A 142 8.70 -2.80 -9.78
C ASN A 142 9.78 -3.80 -9.34
N VAL A 143 9.40 -5.05 -9.08
CA VAL A 143 10.32 -6.15 -8.78
C VAL A 143 10.15 -7.28 -9.79
N ASN A 144 11.26 -7.80 -10.33
CA ASN A 144 11.21 -8.90 -11.27
C ASN A 144 10.77 -10.19 -10.55
N ARG A 145 9.91 -10.97 -11.20
CA ARG A 145 9.50 -12.28 -10.72
C ARG A 145 10.70 -13.22 -10.62
N GLY A 146 10.64 -14.21 -9.75
CA GLY A 146 11.71 -15.17 -9.50
C GLY A 146 12.72 -14.65 -8.47
N ALA A 147 14.02 -14.67 -8.77
CA ALA A 147 15.07 -14.44 -7.76
C ALA A 147 14.91 -13.12 -6.98
N ASP A 148 14.60 -12.02 -7.67
CA ASP A 148 14.49 -10.70 -7.04
C ASP A 148 13.27 -10.63 -6.10
N SER A 149 12.11 -11.08 -6.55
CA SER A 149 10.89 -11.10 -5.73
C SER A 149 10.96 -12.13 -4.58
N ILE A 150 11.58 -13.27 -4.79
CA ILE A 150 11.83 -14.26 -3.72
C ILE A 150 12.72 -13.65 -2.63
N GLN A 151 13.81 -12.97 -3.01
CA GLN A 151 14.69 -12.30 -2.05
C GLN A 151 13.95 -11.24 -1.25
N LEU A 152 13.09 -10.45 -1.91
CA LEU A 152 12.26 -9.44 -1.26
C LEU A 152 11.29 -10.06 -0.25
N TRP A 153 10.47 -11.02 -0.69
CA TRP A 153 9.43 -11.59 0.16
C TRP A 153 9.98 -12.44 1.30
N ASN A 154 11.19 -12.98 1.17
CA ASN A 154 11.87 -13.68 2.27
C ASN A 154 12.26 -12.75 3.43
N GLN A 155 12.19 -11.43 3.26
CA GLN A 155 12.37 -10.48 4.36
C GLN A 155 11.15 -10.41 5.30
N ILE A 156 9.98 -10.89 4.89
CA ILE A 156 8.80 -10.92 5.76
C ILE A 156 9.07 -11.86 6.94
N PRO A 157 9.03 -11.37 8.20
CA PRO A 157 9.24 -12.23 9.37
C PRO A 157 8.20 -13.36 9.46
N GLU A 158 8.58 -14.51 9.99
CA GLU A 158 7.68 -15.68 10.07
C GLU A 158 6.51 -15.48 11.03
N ASP A 159 6.68 -14.61 12.03
CA ASP A 159 5.68 -14.26 13.04
C ASP A 159 4.84 -13.02 12.66
N THR A 160 4.71 -12.73 11.37
CA THR A 160 3.91 -11.61 10.87
C THR A 160 2.43 -11.96 10.86
N ASP A 161 1.60 -11.12 11.49
CA ASP A 161 0.13 -11.27 11.54
C ASP A 161 -0.57 -10.62 10.34
N ILE A 162 -0.08 -9.45 9.93
CA ILE A 162 -0.61 -8.64 8.82
C ILE A 162 0.48 -8.36 7.81
N VAL A 163 0.21 -8.65 6.53
CA VAL A 163 1.08 -8.26 5.42
C VAL A 163 0.36 -7.22 4.56
N ILE A 164 1.03 -6.10 4.29
CA ILE A 164 0.56 -5.04 3.40
C ILE A 164 1.50 -4.98 2.20
N THR A 165 1.00 -5.20 0.99
CA THR A 165 1.75 -5.04 -0.26
C THR A 165 0.97 -4.16 -1.23
N HIS A 166 1.65 -3.40 -2.09
CA HIS A 166 0.89 -2.66 -3.09
C HIS A 166 0.28 -3.61 -4.12
N GLY A 167 1.09 -4.46 -4.76
CA GLY A 167 0.58 -5.46 -5.70
C GLY A 167 -0.05 -6.68 -5.00
N PRO A 168 -1.09 -7.29 -5.60
CA PRO A 168 -1.73 -8.48 -5.04
C PRO A 168 -0.83 -9.73 -5.16
N MET A 169 -1.07 -10.73 -4.30
CA MET A 169 -0.55 -12.08 -4.52
C MET A 169 -1.30 -12.79 -5.66
N TYR A 170 -0.67 -13.78 -6.27
CA TYR A 170 -1.29 -14.58 -7.33
C TYR A 170 -2.56 -15.31 -6.84
N GLY A 171 -3.61 -15.26 -7.68
CA GLY A 171 -4.88 -15.96 -7.46
C GLY A 171 -5.81 -15.31 -6.45
N ALA A 172 -5.50 -14.08 -6.00
CA ALA A 172 -6.35 -13.33 -5.08
C ALA A 172 -6.54 -11.88 -5.53
N LEU A 173 -7.73 -11.57 -6.08
CA LEU A 173 -8.13 -10.20 -6.45
C LEU A 173 -7.17 -9.54 -7.47
N ASP A 174 -6.59 -10.36 -8.34
CA ASP A 174 -5.46 -10.05 -9.21
C ASP A 174 -5.76 -10.19 -10.70
N THR A 175 -7.03 -10.28 -11.09
CA THR A 175 -7.41 -10.44 -12.49
C THR A 175 -7.44 -9.10 -13.21
N ALA A 176 -6.52 -8.89 -14.16
CA ALA A 176 -6.47 -7.67 -14.95
C ALA A 176 -7.58 -7.63 -16.01
N TYR A 177 -8.30 -6.52 -16.10
CA TYR A 177 -9.43 -6.33 -17.01
C TYR A 177 -9.07 -6.58 -18.49
N ASN A 178 -7.96 -6.00 -18.94
CA ASN A 178 -7.59 -6.04 -20.36
C ASN A 178 -7.23 -7.44 -20.88
N SER A 179 -6.71 -8.31 -20.03
CA SER A 179 -6.27 -9.65 -20.40
C SER A 179 -7.17 -10.76 -19.87
N GLY A 180 -7.94 -10.49 -18.81
CA GLY A 180 -8.67 -11.52 -18.05
C GLY A 180 -7.74 -12.50 -17.32
N LEU A 181 -6.44 -12.21 -17.26
CA LEU A 181 -5.43 -13.08 -16.67
C LEU A 181 -5.04 -12.61 -15.26
N PRO A 182 -4.67 -13.55 -14.36
CA PRO A 182 -4.10 -13.21 -13.08
C PRO A 182 -2.72 -12.57 -13.27
N VAL A 183 -2.51 -11.42 -12.64
CA VAL A 183 -1.25 -10.64 -12.70
C VAL A 183 -0.51 -10.57 -11.37
N GLY A 184 -1.09 -11.13 -10.31
CA GLY A 184 -0.52 -11.17 -8.97
C GLY A 184 0.84 -11.88 -8.89
N CYS A 185 1.53 -11.72 -7.77
CA CYS A 185 2.85 -12.27 -7.53
C CYS A 185 2.79 -13.72 -7.00
N GLU A 186 3.29 -14.68 -7.79
CA GLU A 186 3.38 -16.09 -7.37
C GLU A 186 4.36 -16.28 -6.22
N ASP A 187 5.50 -15.56 -6.23
CA ASP A 187 6.51 -15.66 -5.18
C ASP A 187 5.98 -15.13 -3.85
N LEU A 188 5.19 -14.04 -3.88
CA LEU A 188 4.47 -13.54 -2.71
C LEU A 188 3.46 -14.58 -2.20
N TYR A 189 2.64 -15.14 -3.09
CA TYR A 189 1.69 -16.21 -2.73
C TYR A 189 2.41 -17.34 -2.02
N ASN A 190 3.53 -17.85 -2.59
CA ASN A 190 4.32 -18.94 -2.01
C ASN A 190 4.85 -18.57 -0.61
N ARG A 191 5.36 -17.34 -0.43
CA ARG A 191 5.82 -16.86 0.89
C ARG A 191 4.68 -16.79 1.90
N LEU A 192 3.52 -16.25 1.51
CA LEU A 192 2.35 -16.15 2.39
C LEU A 192 1.79 -17.54 2.79
N GLN A 193 1.93 -18.56 1.92
CA GLN A 193 1.59 -19.95 2.30
C GLN A 193 2.53 -20.53 3.37
N VAL A 194 3.77 -20.05 3.45
CA VAL A 194 4.74 -20.47 4.48
C VAL A 194 4.44 -19.77 5.81
N ILE A 195 4.35 -18.45 5.82
CA ILE A 195 4.19 -17.65 7.05
C ILE A 195 2.76 -17.64 7.60
N LYS A 196 1.75 -17.83 6.73
CA LYS A 196 0.33 -17.91 7.07
C LYS A 196 -0.16 -16.73 7.91
N PRO A 197 0.03 -15.49 7.46
CA PRO A 197 -0.47 -14.33 8.18
C PRO A 197 -2.00 -14.41 8.28
N HIS A 198 -2.59 -13.70 9.23
CA HIS A 198 -4.05 -13.63 9.35
C HIS A 198 -4.67 -12.82 8.21
N LEU A 199 -4.05 -11.70 7.87
CA LEU A 199 -4.58 -10.73 6.91
C LEU A 199 -3.51 -10.29 5.90
N HIS A 200 -3.92 -10.16 4.65
CA HIS A 200 -3.14 -9.56 3.57
C HIS A 200 -3.93 -8.42 2.95
N PHE A 201 -3.31 -7.24 2.82
CA PHE A 201 -3.90 -6.05 2.22
C PHE A 201 -3.12 -5.64 0.98
N CYS A 202 -3.82 -5.34 -0.11
CA CYS A 202 -3.23 -4.87 -1.36
C CYS A 202 -4.13 -3.88 -2.09
N GLY A 203 -3.67 -3.39 -3.23
CA GLY A 203 -4.38 -2.53 -4.18
C GLY A 203 -3.97 -2.83 -5.61
N HIS A 204 -3.55 -1.79 -6.36
CA HIS A 204 -2.94 -1.86 -7.68
C HIS A 204 -3.85 -2.35 -8.80
N VAL A 205 -4.53 -3.46 -8.64
CA VAL A 205 -5.51 -4.00 -9.60
C VAL A 205 -6.88 -3.44 -9.22
N HIS A 206 -7.28 -2.31 -9.80
CA HIS A 206 -8.48 -1.56 -9.41
C HIS A 206 -9.76 -2.39 -9.55
N GLU A 207 -9.84 -3.24 -10.56
CA GLU A 207 -10.96 -4.17 -10.78
C GLU A 207 -11.04 -5.30 -9.76
N GLY A 208 -9.97 -5.52 -9.00
CA GLY A 208 -9.90 -6.52 -7.94
C GLY A 208 -10.52 -6.11 -6.60
N TYR A 209 -11.09 -4.89 -6.49
CA TYR A 209 -11.66 -4.41 -5.23
C TYR A 209 -12.57 -5.44 -4.55
N GLY A 210 -12.34 -5.64 -3.25
CA GLY A 210 -13.10 -6.57 -2.43
C GLY A 210 -12.21 -7.43 -1.54
N TYR A 211 -12.69 -8.63 -1.19
CA TYR A 211 -11.90 -9.56 -0.40
C TYR A 211 -12.08 -11.01 -0.86
N LYS A 212 -11.09 -11.85 -0.50
CA LYS A 212 -11.09 -13.28 -0.76
C LYS A 212 -10.47 -14.02 0.41
N GLN A 213 -11.09 -15.10 0.86
CA GLN A 213 -10.50 -16.01 1.84
C GLN A 213 -9.69 -17.10 1.13
N ILE A 214 -8.46 -17.35 1.61
CA ILE A 214 -7.55 -18.37 1.09
C ILE A 214 -7.01 -19.17 2.27
N GLY A 215 -7.57 -20.38 2.47
CA GLY A 215 -7.36 -21.11 3.70
C GLY A 215 -7.87 -20.33 4.91
N ASP A 216 -7.00 -20.08 5.89
CA ASP A 216 -7.31 -19.29 7.08
C ASP A 216 -7.04 -17.79 6.90
N MET A 217 -6.35 -17.38 5.82
CA MET A 217 -5.99 -16.00 5.54
C MET A 217 -7.09 -15.28 4.76
N TYR A 218 -7.36 -14.02 5.12
CA TYR A 218 -8.15 -13.11 4.31
C TYR A 218 -7.24 -12.17 3.52
N SER A 219 -7.47 -12.04 2.21
CA SER A 219 -6.82 -11.06 1.34
C SER A 219 -7.82 -10.00 0.91
N PHE A 220 -7.43 -8.72 1.00
CA PHE A 220 -8.25 -7.57 0.68
C PHE A 220 -7.57 -6.73 -0.39
N ASN A 221 -8.34 -6.28 -1.39
CA ASN A 221 -7.94 -5.23 -2.31
C ASN A 221 -8.81 -4.00 -2.04
N GLY A 222 -8.18 -2.92 -1.57
CA GLY A 222 -8.85 -1.70 -1.14
C GLY A 222 -8.88 -0.58 -2.17
N ALA A 223 -8.67 -0.88 -3.46
CA ALA A 223 -8.62 0.13 -4.51
C ALA A 223 -9.87 1.02 -4.52
N SER A 224 -9.69 2.30 -4.22
CA SER A 224 -10.77 3.27 -4.04
C SER A 224 -11.30 3.83 -5.36
N VAL A 225 -10.48 3.78 -6.42
CA VAL A 225 -10.86 4.30 -7.75
C VAL A 225 -11.10 3.17 -8.76
N SER A 226 -11.87 3.51 -9.81
CA SER A 226 -12.06 2.63 -10.98
C SER A 226 -10.85 2.68 -11.91
N LEU A 227 -10.88 1.89 -13.02
CA LEU A 227 -9.89 1.94 -14.10
C LEU A 227 -9.76 3.33 -14.76
N GLU A 228 -10.82 4.13 -14.73
CA GLU A 228 -10.83 5.51 -15.22
C GLU A 228 -10.38 6.53 -14.16
N TYR A 229 -9.78 6.06 -13.06
CA TYR A 229 -9.33 6.88 -11.92
C TYR A 229 -10.45 7.73 -11.31
N GLN A 230 -11.69 7.23 -11.31
CA GLN A 230 -12.82 7.88 -10.65
C GLN A 230 -13.08 7.22 -9.29
N TYR A 231 -13.25 8.02 -8.23
CA TYR A 231 -13.64 7.50 -6.92
C TYR A 231 -14.96 6.71 -7.04
N ARG A 232 -14.94 5.46 -6.61
CA ARG A 232 -16.05 4.53 -6.77
C ARG A 232 -16.28 3.63 -5.56
N ASN A 233 -15.21 3.09 -4.99
CA ASN A 233 -15.29 2.03 -4.00
C ASN A 233 -15.12 2.60 -2.59
N LYS A 234 -15.96 2.14 -1.66
CA LYS A 234 -15.92 2.55 -0.26
C LYS A 234 -14.78 1.85 0.50
N PRO A 235 -14.34 2.38 1.65
CA PRO A 235 -13.43 1.68 2.55
C PRO A 235 -13.98 0.30 2.95
N ILE A 236 -13.10 -0.70 3.04
CA ILE A 236 -13.47 -2.01 3.56
C ILE A 236 -13.19 -2.00 5.07
N SER A 237 -14.25 -2.15 5.88
CA SER A 237 -14.14 -2.03 7.34
C SER A 237 -14.72 -3.27 8.02
N PHE A 238 -14.02 -3.75 9.05
CA PHE A 238 -14.43 -4.93 9.81
C PHE A 238 -13.79 -4.98 11.19
N ASP A 239 -14.41 -5.73 12.09
CA ASP A 239 -13.81 -6.14 13.35
C ASP A 239 -13.15 -7.51 13.17
N TYR A 240 -11.88 -7.64 13.58
CA TYR A 240 -11.12 -8.88 13.52
C TYR A 240 -10.60 -9.29 14.90
N ASN A 241 -10.82 -10.57 15.24
CA ASN A 241 -10.30 -11.18 16.46
C ASN A 241 -9.09 -12.07 16.10
N PHE A 242 -7.88 -11.68 16.51
CA PHE A 242 -6.65 -12.41 16.22
C PHE A 242 -6.53 -13.76 16.95
N GLU A 243 -7.25 -13.96 18.07
CA GLU A 243 -7.25 -15.21 18.81
C GLU A 243 -8.20 -16.24 18.17
N THR A 244 -9.46 -15.81 17.88
CA THR A 244 -10.49 -16.72 17.33
C THR A 244 -10.51 -16.76 15.81
N LYS A 245 -9.80 -15.83 15.13
CA LYS A 245 -9.80 -15.61 13.66
C LYS A 245 -11.17 -15.24 13.09
N GLU A 246 -12.08 -14.76 13.94
CA GLU A 246 -13.40 -14.31 13.49
C GLU A 246 -13.34 -12.91 12.88
N ILE A 247 -14.07 -12.74 11.78
CA ILE A 247 -14.23 -11.46 11.08
C ILE A 247 -15.70 -11.06 11.03
N ASN A 248 -15.98 -9.79 11.36
CA ASN A 248 -17.32 -9.21 11.30
C ASN A 248 -17.27 -7.92 10.46
N PHE A 249 -17.78 -7.97 9.22
CA PHE A 249 -17.80 -6.82 8.33
C PHE A 249 -18.76 -5.74 8.84
N LEU A 250 -18.34 -4.48 8.78
CA LEU A 250 -19.18 -3.32 9.03
C LEU A 250 -19.95 -2.98 7.73
N MET A 251 -21.26 -2.84 7.87
CA MET A 251 -22.14 -2.49 6.75
C MET A 251 -22.17 -0.97 6.54
#